data_1b6d4700f8406d3bb53f8c72ffb080f8
#
_entry.id   1b6d4700f8406d3bb53f8c72ffb080f8
#
_cell.length_a   1.000
_cell.length_b   1.000
_cell.length_c   1.000
_cell.angle_alpha   90.00
_cell.angle_beta   90.00
_cell.angle_gamma   90.00
#
_symmetry.space_group_name_H-M   'P 1'
#
loop_
_entity.id
_entity.type
_entity.pdbx_description
1 polymer ?
#
loop_
_entity_poly.entity_id
_entity_poly.type
_entity_poly.pdbx_seq_one_letter_code
_entity_poly.pdbx_strand_id
1 'polypeptide(L)'
;MRLHLPRPLDPVHSIKAKLSLALGFAGGVGLFVFWWSIDWMRVELAWLAVAVALGLVTLQVMAHGATTPLREMTVAARAMARGDYTRRVRTRSRDEVGELAAAFNQMAADLAAADLQRRELIANVSHELRTPITALQGLLENIVDGVAQAEPDTMQTALAQTQRLGRLVAELLDLSRLDAGVVPLSLAPIDVASFLESVVREASVNVAGAGRDVRFTVDTPPTVVVPGDRERLHQVIANLLDNAARHSPPGGTVSVRAERRGEHVLLAVADEGDGIPAADRERVFERFTRGERAADGGTGLGLAIARWVVQLHRGTIAVVDPARPADMPVQSPPAAENRKQSRRVAVAAPAPAGRTAGPGCHIHVLLPLHPA
;
A
#
# COMPACT_ATOMS: atom_id res chain seq x y z
N MET A 1 40.41 3.01 -14.01
CA MET A 1 40.97 3.86 -12.93
C MET A 1 40.32 5.23 -13.06
N ARG A 2 39.28 5.58 -12.21
CA ARG A 2 38.62 6.89 -12.25
C ARG A 2 39.38 7.79 -11.32
N LEU A 3 40.05 8.81 -11.87
CA LEU A 3 40.72 9.87 -11.10
C LEU A 3 39.68 10.58 -10.23
N HIS A 4 39.79 10.44 -8.91
CA HIS A 4 39.04 11.23 -7.95
C HIS A 4 39.64 12.63 -7.84
N LEU A 5 39.12 13.55 -8.64
CA LEU A 5 39.48 14.96 -8.49
C LEU A 5 38.90 15.51 -7.16
N PRO A 6 39.68 16.25 -6.37
CA PRO A 6 39.20 16.87 -5.14
C PRO A 6 38.10 17.89 -5.47
N ARG A 7 37.05 17.92 -4.67
CA ARG A 7 35.91 18.85 -4.79
C ARG A 7 35.90 19.82 -3.62
N PRO A 8 36.69 20.92 -3.68
CA PRO A 8 36.89 21.82 -2.54
C PRO A 8 35.63 22.60 -2.11
N LEU A 9 34.58 22.62 -2.94
CA LEU A 9 33.32 23.37 -2.67
C LEU A 9 32.14 22.49 -2.24
N ASP A 10 32.36 21.23 -1.90
CA ASP A 10 31.30 20.34 -1.39
C ASP A 10 30.55 20.84 -0.12
N PRO A 11 31.17 21.61 0.80
CA PRO A 11 30.46 22.16 1.95
C PRO A 11 29.50 23.31 1.61
N VAL A 12 29.53 23.86 0.40
CA VAL A 12 28.63 24.94 -0.02
C VAL A 12 27.32 24.36 -0.54
N HIS A 13 26.20 24.72 0.09
CA HIS A 13 24.87 24.12 -0.15
C HIS A 13 24.12 24.70 -1.35
N SER A 14 24.66 25.68 -2.07
CA SER A 14 24.00 26.29 -3.22
C SER A 14 24.90 26.38 -4.43
N ILE A 15 24.38 25.99 -5.61
CA ILE A 15 25.07 26.13 -6.90
C ILE A 15 25.39 27.56 -7.19
N LYS A 16 24.48 28.51 -6.87
CA LYS A 16 24.73 29.96 -7.03
C LYS A 16 25.93 30.41 -6.19
N ALA A 17 26.02 29.95 -4.93
CA ALA A 17 27.13 30.27 -4.06
C ALA A 17 28.44 29.64 -4.56
N LYS A 18 28.43 28.42 -5.07
CA LYS A 18 29.60 27.76 -5.69
C LYS A 18 30.09 28.53 -6.91
N LEU A 19 29.14 28.90 -7.82
CA LEU A 19 29.46 29.69 -9.01
C LEU A 19 30.00 31.09 -8.63
N SER A 20 29.37 31.77 -7.68
CA SER A 20 29.78 33.09 -7.22
C SER A 20 31.16 33.04 -6.56
N LEU A 21 31.44 32.02 -5.77
CA LEU A 21 32.76 31.84 -5.12
C LEU A 21 33.86 31.54 -6.15
N ALA A 22 33.55 30.73 -7.17
CA ALA A 22 34.50 30.45 -8.26
C ALA A 22 34.76 31.67 -9.12
N LEU A 23 33.71 32.42 -9.47
CA LEU A 23 33.80 33.63 -10.25
C LEU A 23 34.55 34.70 -9.45
N GLY A 24 34.26 34.83 -8.14
CA GLY A 24 34.95 35.72 -7.22
C GLY A 24 36.44 35.37 -7.05
N PHE A 25 36.74 34.08 -6.92
CA PHE A 25 38.13 33.61 -6.82
C PHE A 25 38.91 33.83 -8.13
N ALA A 26 38.29 33.45 -9.28
CA ALA A 26 38.91 33.68 -10.59
C ALA A 26 39.10 35.18 -10.87
N GLY A 27 38.12 36.02 -10.54
CA GLY A 27 38.20 37.47 -10.64
C GLY A 27 39.22 38.08 -9.67
N GLY A 28 39.27 37.62 -8.42
CA GLY A 28 40.23 38.04 -7.41
C GLY A 28 41.68 37.69 -7.79
N VAL A 29 41.91 36.50 -8.30
CA VAL A 29 43.23 36.09 -8.82
C VAL A 29 43.60 36.97 -10.02
N GLY A 30 42.69 37.23 -10.95
CA GLY A 30 42.94 38.13 -12.10
C GLY A 30 43.27 39.55 -11.67
N LEU A 31 42.53 40.12 -10.71
CA LEU A 31 42.80 41.46 -10.16
C LEU A 31 44.12 41.52 -9.37
N PHE A 32 44.45 40.49 -8.61
CA PHE A 32 45.72 40.40 -7.87
C PHE A 32 46.89 40.31 -8.83
N VAL A 33 46.82 39.52 -9.88
CA VAL A 33 47.86 39.40 -10.90
C VAL A 33 48.01 40.73 -11.67
N PHE A 34 46.87 41.39 -12.00
CA PHE A 34 46.87 42.71 -12.65
C PHE A 34 47.52 43.80 -11.76
N TRP A 35 47.15 43.88 -10.46
CA TRP A 35 47.71 44.81 -9.50
C TRP A 35 49.19 44.56 -9.28
N TRP A 36 49.62 43.31 -9.10
CA TRP A 36 51.01 42.88 -8.98
C TRP A 36 51.80 43.23 -10.24
N SER A 37 51.23 43.20 -11.42
CA SER A 37 51.87 43.50 -12.68
C SER A 37 52.15 45.03 -12.89
N ILE A 38 51.32 45.89 -12.29
CA ILE A 38 51.47 47.33 -12.33
C ILE A 38 52.67 47.78 -11.48
N ASP A 39 52.90 47.17 -10.36
CA ASP A 39 53.92 47.52 -9.41
C ASP A 39 55.29 46.96 -9.79
N TRP A 40 55.36 45.88 -10.55
CA TRP A 40 56.57 45.24 -11.08
C TRP A 40 56.50 45.12 -12.60
N MET A 41 57.09 46.13 -13.30
CA MET A 41 57.04 46.26 -14.77
C MET A 41 57.75 45.11 -15.55
N ARG A 42 57.81 43.91 -15.05
CA ARG A 42 58.24 42.65 -15.68
C ARG A 42 57.43 41.47 -15.31
N VAL A 43 56.09 41.50 -15.55
CA VAL A 43 55.30 40.25 -15.50
C VAL A 43 55.60 39.48 -16.77
N GLU A 44 56.34 38.40 -16.66
CA GLU A 44 56.50 37.44 -17.74
C GLU A 44 55.12 36.92 -18.12
N LEU A 45 54.80 36.91 -19.42
CA LEU A 45 53.54 36.40 -19.97
C LEU A 45 53.17 35.02 -19.38
N ALA A 46 54.15 34.27 -18.88
CA ALA A 46 54.05 32.99 -18.22
C ALA A 46 53.10 33.00 -17.00
N TRP A 47 53.15 34.01 -16.12
CA TRP A 47 52.30 34.10 -14.91
C TRP A 47 50.84 34.40 -15.24
N LEU A 48 50.62 35.24 -16.27
CA LEU A 48 49.25 35.47 -16.80
C LEU A 48 48.65 34.19 -17.37
N ALA A 49 49.46 33.44 -18.13
CA ALA A 49 49.03 32.15 -18.70
C ALA A 49 48.71 31.13 -17.59
N VAL A 50 49.51 31.08 -16.51
CA VAL A 50 49.22 30.19 -15.35
C VAL A 50 47.94 30.59 -14.65
N ALA A 51 47.68 31.90 -14.43
CA ALA A 51 46.44 32.35 -13.78
C ALA A 51 45.19 32.02 -14.63
N VAL A 52 45.25 32.24 -15.94
CA VAL A 52 44.19 31.88 -16.88
C VAL A 52 43.95 30.36 -16.91
N ALA A 53 45.04 29.57 -16.97
CA ALA A 53 44.94 28.10 -16.95
C ALA A 53 44.31 27.60 -15.66
N LEU A 54 44.69 28.17 -14.48
CA LEU A 54 44.09 27.82 -13.20
C LEU A 54 42.58 28.17 -13.14
N GLY A 55 42.21 29.34 -13.64
CA GLY A 55 40.82 29.78 -13.75
C GLY A 55 39.98 28.82 -14.66
N LEU A 56 40.53 28.44 -15.81
CA LEU A 56 39.86 27.48 -16.74
C LEU A 56 39.71 26.11 -16.10
N VAL A 57 40.75 25.58 -15.42
CA VAL A 57 40.68 24.31 -14.70
C VAL A 57 39.61 24.34 -13.60
N THR A 58 39.56 25.43 -12.84
CA THR A 58 38.56 25.59 -11.77
C THR A 58 37.14 25.63 -12.35
N LEU A 59 36.95 26.40 -13.43
CA LEU A 59 35.65 26.45 -14.13
C LEU A 59 35.25 25.07 -14.70
N GLN A 60 36.22 24.36 -15.30
CA GLN A 60 35.99 23.01 -15.86
C GLN A 60 35.59 21.98 -14.77
N VAL A 61 36.28 22.01 -13.62
CA VAL A 61 35.98 21.14 -12.48
C VAL A 61 34.57 21.42 -11.93
N MET A 62 34.20 22.70 -11.82
CA MET A 62 32.87 23.09 -11.36
C MET A 62 31.76 22.71 -12.34
N ALA A 63 31.98 23.03 -13.63
CA ALA A 63 31.04 22.64 -14.68
C ALA A 63 30.81 21.10 -14.72
N HIS A 64 31.89 20.34 -14.56
CA HIS A 64 31.82 18.89 -14.50
C HIS A 64 31.04 18.38 -13.28
N GLY A 65 31.19 19.04 -12.14
CA GLY A 65 30.47 18.71 -10.90
C GLY A 65 28.95 18.87 -11.03
N ALA A 66 28.48 19.87 -11.78
CA ALA A 66 27.07 20.15 -11.98
C ALA A 66 26.46 19.34 -13.16
N THR A 67 27.21 19.19 -14.26
CA THR A 67 26.66 18.57 -15.48
C THR A 67 26.60 17.04 -15.42
N THR A 68 27.52 16.39 -14.70
CA THR A 68 27.56 14.93 -14.61
C THR A 68 26.30 14.33 -13.97
N PRO A 69 25.80 14.79 -12.80
CA PRO A 69 24.58 14.29 -12.22
C PRO A 69 23.35 14.49 -13.12
N LEU A 70 23.22 15.64 -13.77
CA LEU A 70 22.14 15.93 -14.70
C LEU A 70 22.11 14.96 -15.89
N ARG A 71 23.29 14.62 -16.42
CA ARG A 71 23.42 13.63 -17.49
C ARG A 71 23.07 12.22 -17.01
N GLU A 72 23.47 11.85 -15.79
CA GLU A 72 23.08 10.59 -15.15
C GLU A 72 21.56 10.51 -14.96
N MET A 73 20.92 11.60 -14.50
CA MET A 73 19.45 11.69 -14.40
C MET A 73 18.78 11.50 -15.76
N THR A 74 19.29 12.13 -16.82
CA THR A 74 18.73 11.96 -18.17
C THR A 74 18.81 10.50 -18.64
N VAL A 75 19.93 9.82 -18.38
CA VAL A 75 20.10 8.41 -18.71
C VAL A 75 19.17 7.53 -17.90
N ALA A 76 19.05 7.80 -16.59
CA ALA A 76 18.16 7.08 -15.70
C ALA A 76 16.69 7.29 -16.08
N ALA A 77 16.26 8.53 -16.40
CA ALA A 77 14.91 8.83 -16.86
C ALA A 77 14.55 8.07 -18.16
N ARG A 78 15.49 7.99 -19.10
CA ARG A 78 15.29 7.18 -20.33
C ARG A 78 15.21 5.67 -20.05
N ALA A 79 15.92 5.17 -19.05
CA ALA A 79 15.81 3.79 -18.59
C ALA A 79 14.45 3.52 -17.93
N MET A 80 13.98 4.45 -17.06
CA MET A 80 12.67 4.39 -16.43
C MET A 80 11.52 4.39 -17.46
N ALA A 81 11.62 5.19 -18.51
CA ALA A 81 10.65 5.19 -19.60
C ALA A 81 10.53 3.83 -20.33
N ARG A 82 11.53 2.95 -20.21
CA ARG A 82 11.53 1.58 -20.73
C ARG A 82 11.24 0.50 -19.67
N GLY A 83 10.85 0.94 -18.46
CA GLY A 83 10.52 0.04 -17.35
C GLY A 83 11.72 -0.42 -16.49
N ASP A 84 12.90 0.15 -16.70
CA ASP A 84 14.08 -0.13 -15.86
C ASP A 84 14.14 0.91 -14.72
N TYR A 85 13.54 0.57 -13.59
CA TYR A 85 13.52 1.41 -12.38
C TYR A 85 14.69 1.14 -11.43
N THR A 86 15.66 0.30 -11.81
CA THR A 86 16.76 -0.10 -10.92
C THR A 86 17.86 0.95 -10.83
N ARG A 87 17.95 1.81 -11.84
CA ARG A 87 18.99 2.82 -11.92
C ARG A 87 18.80 3.91 -10.87
N ARG A 88 19.92 4.23 -10.19
CA ARG A 88 19.96 5.31 -9.20
C ARG A 88 21.03 6.33 -9.60
N VAL A 89 20.70 7.59 -9.41
CA VAL A 89 21.63 8.71 -9.60
C VAL A 89 22.46 8.85 -8.34
N ARG A 90 23.78 8.77 -8.47
CA ARG A 90 24.71 8.94 -7.35
C ARG A 90 25.30 10.34 -7.39
N THR A 91 24.95 11.16 -6.43
CA THR A 91 25.57 12.45 -6.21
C THR A 91 26.08 12.55 -4.79
N ARG A 92 27.23 13.20 -4.62
CA ARG A 92 27.77 13.59 -3.32
C ARG A 92 27.56 15.08 -3.05
N SER A 93 26.92 15.78 -3.99
CA SER A 93 26.65 17.19 -3.84
C SER A 93 25.60 17.42 -2.75
N ARG A 94 25.80 18.45 -1.95
CA ARG A 94 24.86 18.89 -0.90
C ARG A 94 24.15 20.19 -1.30
N ASP A 95 24.07 20.45 -2.59
CA ASP A 95 23.41 21.60 -3.19
C ASP A 95 22.09 21.18 -3.85
N GLU A 96 21.48 22.07 -4.59
CA GLU A 96 20.20 21.89 -5.30
C GLU A 96 20.24 20.70 -6.27
N VAL A 97 21.41 20.35 -6.82
CA VAL A 97 21.58 19.15 -7.66
C VAL A 97 21.50 17.88 -6.80
N GLY A 98 22.02 17.95 -5.57
CA GLY A 98 21.91 16.86 -4.61
C GLY A 98 20.47 16.59 -4.19
N GLU A 99 19.71 17.65 -3.90
CA GLU A 99 18.27 17.55 -3.58
C GLU A 99 17.47 16.99 -4.74
N LEU A 100 17.73 17.49 -5.97
CA LEU A 100 17.09 16.99 -7.17
C LEU A 100 17.37 15.49 -7.40
N ALA A 101 18.61 15.04 -7.18
CA ALA A 101 18.95 13.63 -7.31
C ALA A 101 18.28 12.77 -6.25
N ALA A 102 18.13 13.26 -5.03
CA ALA A 102 17.40 12.56 -3.97
C ALA A 102 15.90 12.42 -4.32
N ALA A 103 15.26 13.52 -4.74
CA ALA A 103 13.86 13.52 -5.19
C ALA A 103 13.66 12.59 -6.40
N PHE A 104 14.57 12.60 -7.37
CA PHE A 104 14.54 11.69 -8.51
C PHE A 104 14.64 10.22 -8.08
N ASN A 105 15.55 9.89 -7.17
CA ASN A 105 15.71 8.53 -6.66
C ASN A 105 14.48 8.06 -5.87
N GLN A 106 13.82 8.97 -5.12
CA GLN A 106 12.57 8.65 -4.43
C GLN A 106 11.47 8.35 -5.45
N MET A 107 11.27 9.21 -6.44
CA MET A 107 10.30 8.96 -7.52
C MET A 107 10.56 7.63 -8.24
N ALA A 108 11.84 7.29 -8.50
CA ALA A 108 12.21 6.01 -9.10
C ALA A 108 11.88 4.80 -8.20
N ALA A 109 11.99 4.97 -6.88
CA ALA A 109 11.62 3.93 -5.91
C ALA A 109 10.10 3.74 -5.85
N ASP A 110 9.35 4.85 -5.82
CA ASP A 110 7.89 4.82 -5.77
C ASP A 110 7.31 4.19 -7.05
N LEU A 111 7.86 4.54 -8.21
CA LEU A 111 7.44 3.97 -9.49
C LEU A 111 7.78 2.47 -9.61
N ALA A 112 8.95 2.05 -9.08
CA ALA A 112 9.32 0.64 -9.01
C ALA A 112 8.36 -0.16 -8.13
N ALA A 113 7.98 0.40 -6.98
CA ALA A 113 7.01 -0.22 -6.06
C ALA A 113 5.62 -0.34 -6.71
N ALA A 114 5.16 0.71 -7.39
CA ALA A 114 3.87 0.71 -8.09
C ALA A 114 3.85 -0.31 -9.25
N ASP A 115 4.93 -0.42 -10.03
CA ASP A 115 5.02 -1.41 -11.12
C ASP A 115 5.05 -2.85 -10.60
N LEU A 116 5.78 -3.09 -9.50
CA LEU A 116 5.80 -4.39 -8.83
C LEU A 116 4.39 -4.78 -8.35
N GLN A 117 3.71 -3.89 -7.63
CA GLN A 117 2.35 -4.11 -7.16
C GLN A 117 1.38 -4.38 -8.32
N ARG A 118 1.52 -3.66 -9.44
CA ARG A 118 0.71 -3.89 -10.63
C ARG A 118 0.95 -5.28 -11.23
N ARG A 119 2.21 -5.74 -11.32
CA ARG A 119 2.55 -7.07 -11.82
C ARG A 119 2.02 -8.18 -10.92
N GLU A 120 2.17 -8.02 -9.61
CA GLU A 120 1.63 -8.95 -8.61
C GLU A 120 0.10 -9.01 -8.71
N LEU A 121 -0.58 -7.87 -8.87
CA LEU A 121 -2.02 -7.79 -9.09
C LEU A 121 -2.41 -8.64 -10.31
N ILE A 122 -1.80 -8.40 -11.47
CA ILE A 122 -2.12 -9.13 -12.71
C ILE A 122 -1.87 -10.64 -12.55
N ALA A 123 -0.76 -11.03 -11.93
CA ALA A 123 -0.43 -12.42 -11.71
C ALA A 123 -1.45 -13.12 -10.80
N ASN A 124 -1.80 -12.47 -9.69
CA ASN A 124 -2.76 -13.00 -8.72
C ASN A 124 -4.18 -13.11 -9.31
N VAL A 125 -4.64 -12.06 -10.02
CA VAL A 125 -5.92 -12.07 -10.74
C VAL A 125 -5.98 -13.21 -11.75
N SER A 126 -4.91 -13.37 -12.54
CA SER A 126 -4.84 -14.44 -13.56
C SER A 126 -4.92 -15.81 -12.92
N HIS A 127 -4.29 -16.01 -11.77
CA HIS A 127 -4.31 -17.27 -11.04
C HIS A 127 -5.71 -17.55 -10.45
N GLU A 128 -6.32 -16.54 -9.81
CA GLU A 128 -7.65 -16.66 -9.19
C GLU A 128 -8.77 -16.87 -10.20
N LEU A 129 -8.65 -16.33 -11.41
CA LEU A 129 -9.61 -16.59 -12.50
C LEU A 129 -9.38 -17.95 -13.13
N ARG A 130 -8.14 -18.39 -13.31
CA ARG A 130 -7.84 -19.67 -13.98
C ARG A 130 -8.42 -20.87 -13.24
N THR A 131 -8.29 -20.91 -11.93
CA THR A 131 -8.74 -22.04 -11.09
C THR A 131 -10.23 -22.36 -11.29
N PRO A 132 -11.19 -21.44 -11.07
CA PRO A 132 -12.61 -21.72 -11.25
C PRO A 132 -12.99 -21.96 -12.72
N ILE A 133 -12.31 -21.29 -13.67
CA ILE A 133 -12.55 -21.51 -15.11
C ILE A 133 -12.17 -22.95 -15.49
N THR A 134 -10.98 -23.42 -15.08
CA THR A 134 -10.53 -24.79 -15.38
C THR A 134 -11.44 -25.83 -14.71
N ALA A 135 -11.87 -25.58 -13.46
CA ALA A 135 -12.82 -26.48 -12.78
C ALA A 135 -14.17 -26.55 -13.50
N LEU A 136 -14.70 -25.39 -13.94
CA LEU A 136 -15.94 -25.31 -14.69
C LEU A 136 -15.82 -25.98 -16.06
N GLN A 137 -14.72 -25.74 -16.79
CA GLN A 137 -14.45 -26.39 -18.07
C GLN A 137 -14.41 -27.92 -17.93
N GLY A 138 -13.59 -28.46 -17.02
CA GLY A 138 -13.48 -29.89 -16.83
C GLY A 138 -14.82 -30.56 -16.44
N LEU A 139 -15.64 -29.86 -15.66
CA LEU A 139 -16.97 -30.33 -15.28
C LEU A 139 -17.90 -30.37 -16.52
N LEU A 140 -17.91 -29.33 -17.34
CA LEU A 140 -18.73 -29.28 -18.56
C LEU A 140 -18.21 -30.24 -19.63
N GLU A 141 -16.88 -30.40 -19.81
CA GLU A 141 -16.29 -31.40 -20.72
C GLU A 141 -16.71 -32.82 -20.33
N ASN A 142 -16.65 -33.18 -19.05
CA ASN A 142 -17.11 -34.49 -18.57
C ASN A 142 -18.60 -34.76 -18.87
N ILE A 143 -19.44 -33.73 -18.85
CA ILE A 143 -20.85 -33.86 -19.21
C ILE A 143 -21.00 -34.04 -20.72
N VAL A 144 -20.30 -33.24 -21.53
CA VAL A 144 -20.35 -33.32 -23.00
C VAL A 144 -19.86 -34.67 -23.50
N ASP A 145 -18.79 -35.19 -22.88
CA ASP A 145 -18.18 -36.47 -23.22
C ASP A 145 -18.99 -37.69 -22.67
N GLY A 146 -20.09 -37.44 -21.94
CA GLY A 146 -20.95 -38.50 -21.37
C GLY A 146 -20.31 -39.23 -20.18
N VAL A 147 -19.19 -38.73 -19.64
CA VAL A 147 -18.50 -39.29 -18.47
C VAL A 147 -19.25 -38.97 -17.18
N ALA A 148 -19.83 -37.77 -17.12
CA ALA A 148 -20.69 -37.34 -16.01
C ALA A 148 -22.10 -37.03 -16.51
N GLN A 149 -23.09 -37.20 -15.63
CA GLN A 149 -24.46 -36.76 -15.92
C GLN A 149 -24.71 -35.35 -15.40
N ALA A 150 -25.61 -34.64 -16.08
CA ALA A 150 -26.07 -33.31 -15.65
C ALA A 150 -27.02 -33.39 -14.45
N GLU A 151 -26.58 -34.01 -13.38
CA GLU A 151 -27.34 -34.14 -12.14
C GLU A 151 -27.42 -32.80 -11.38
N PRO A 152 -28.45 -32.61 -10.53
CA PRO A 152 -28.62 -31.36 -9.77
C PRO A 152 -27.36 -30.92 -9.01
N ASP A 153 -26.65 -31.85 -8.39
CA ASP A 153 -25.43 -31.57 -7.61
C ASP A 153 -24.27 -31.08 -8.51
N THR A 154 -24.14 -31.69 -9.70
CA THR A 154 -23.15 -31.28 -10.70
C THR A 154 -23.46 -29.87 -11.22
N MET A 155 -24.72 -29.58 -11.49
CA MET A 155 -25.17 -28.25 -11.93
C MET A 155 -25.04 -27.20 -10.82
N GLN A 156 -25.30 -27.55 -9.57
CA GLN A 156 -25.06 -26.65 -8.44
C GLN A 156 -23.56 -26.30 -8.27
N THR A 157 -22.68 -27.29 -8.48
CA THR A 157 -21.26 -27.08 -8.48
C THR A 157 -20.82 -26.10 -9.58
N ALA A 158 -21.34 -26.26 -10.80
CA ALA A 158 -21.10 -25.34 -11.92
C ALA A 158 -21.61 -23.93 -11.62
N LEU A 159 -22.81 -23.81 -11.06
CA LEU A 159 -23.42 -22.55 -10.67
C LEU A 159 -22.57 -21.84 -9.59
N ALA A 160 -22.11 -22.58 -8.59
CA ALA A 160 -21.24 -22.05 -7.54
C ALA A 160 -19.92 -21.49 -8.09
N GLN A 161 -19.28 -22.17 -9.07
CA GLN A 161 -18.07 -21.65 -9.73
C GLN A 161 -18.37 -20.37 -10.54
N THR A 162 -19.51 -20.33 -11.25
CA THR A 162 -19.93 -19.14 -12.00
C THR A 162 -20.21 -17.96 -11.08
N GLN A 163 -20.87 -18.17 -9.96
CA GLN A 163 -21.11 -17.15 -8.94
C GLN A 163 -19.80 -16.64 -8.31
N ARG A 164 -18.85 -17.57 -8.08
CA ARG A 164 -17.50 -17.18 -7.59
C ARG A 164 -16.78 -16.28 -8.59
N LEU A 165 -16.84 -16.59 -9.89
CA LEU A 165 -16.28 -15.74 -10.95
C LEU A 165 -16.95 -14.37 -10.98
N GLY A 166 -18.28 -14.31 -10.85
CA GLY A 166 -19.02 -13.06 -10.78
C GLY A 166 -18.57 -12.17 -9.61
N ARG A 167 -18.40 -12.75 -8.42
CA ARG A 167 -17.87 -12.01 -7.25
C ARG A 167 -16.44 -11.49 -7.50
N LEU A 168 -15.55 -12.32 -8.05
CA LEU A 168 -14.18 -11.95 -8.38
C LEU A 168 -14.14 -10.74 -9.33
N VAL A 169 -14.97 -10.74 -10.37
CA VAL A 169 -15.07 -9.63 -11.32
C VAL A 169 -15.58 -8.36 -10.64
N ALA A 170 -16.58 -8.46 -9.77
CA ALA A 170 -17.11 -7.33 -9.01
C ALA A 170 -16.02 -6.72 -8.08
N GLU A 171 -15.27 -7.56 -7.36
CA GLU A 171 -14.15 -7.15 -6.51
C GLU A 171 -13.03 -6.45 -7.30
N LEU A 172 -12.73 -6.92 -8.52
CA LEU A 172 -11.75 -6.30 -9.41
C LEU A 172 -12.20 -4.95 -9.93
N LEU A 173 -13.48 -4.79 -10.25
CA LEU A 173 -14.05 -3.50 -10.64
C LEU A 173 -13.99 -2.50 -9.48
N ASP A 174 -14.30 -2.93 -8.26
CA ASP A 174 -14.15 -2.08 -7.08
C ASP A 174 -12.70 -1.69 -6.84
N LEU A 175 -11.76 -2.63 -7.01
CA LEU A 175 -10.32 -2.34 -6.91
C LEU A 175 -9.86 -1.34 -7.97
N SER A 176 -10.34 -1.44 -9.20
CA SER A 176 -10.04 -0.48 -10.28
C SER A 176 -10.54 0.93 -9.96
N ARG A 177 -11.74 1.02 -9.34
CA ARG A 177 -12.28 2.30 -8.88
C ARG A 177 -11.49 2.90 -7.72
N LEU A 178 -10.94 2.04 -6.84
CA LEU A 178 -10.04 2.43 -5.76
C LEU A 178 -8.79 3.14 -6.30
N ASP A 179 -8.15 2.57 -7.33
CA ASP A 179 -6.94 3.13 -7.93
C ASP A 179 -7.21 4.47 -8.67
N ALA A 180 -8.43 4.65 -9.17
CA ALA A 180 -8.84 5.90 -9.82
C ALA A 180 -9.10 7.06 -8.83
N GLY A 181 -9.22 6.80 -7.53
CA GLY A 181 -9.35 7.82 -6.47
C GLY A 181 -10.66 8.62 -6.48
N VAL A 182 -11.62 8.30 -7.35
CA VAL A 182 -12.85 9.08 -7.56
C VAL A 182 -14.06 8.16 -7.47
N VAL A 183 -14.50 7.91 -6.24
CA VAL A 183 -15.82 7.28 -6.04
C VAL A 183 -16.66 8.23 -5.20
N PRO A 184 -17.65 8.92 -5.79
CA PRO A 184 -18.58 9.71 -5.01
C PRO A 184 -19.41 8.76 -4.14
N LEU A 185 -19.43 9.02 -2.81
CA LEU A 185 -20.30 8.30 -1.88
C LEU A 185 -21.71 8.87 -1.94
N SER A 186 -22.72 8.01 -1.98
CA SER A 186 -24.11 8.40 -1.80
C SER A 186 -24.46 8.35 -0.31
N LEU A 187 -24.05 9.40 0.44
CA LEU A 187 -24.26 9.46 1.88
C LEU A 187 -25.73 9.67 2.21
N ALA A 188 -26.30 8.75 2.98
CA ALA A 188 -27.64 8.83 3.53
C ALA A 188 -27.63 8.43 5.03
N PRO A 189 -28.59 8.87 5.85
CA PRO A 189 -28.71 8.40 7.22
C PRO A 189 -29.08 6.92 7.25
N ILE A 190 -28.27 6.11 7.94
CA ILE A 190 -28.44 4.66 8.07
C ILE A 190 -28.74 4.35 9.54
N ASP A 191 -29.90 3.74 9.79
CA ASP A 191 -30.18 3.14 11.10
C ASP A 191 -29.36 1.86 11.24
N VAL A 192 -28.39 1.86 12.17
CA VAL A 192 -27.39 0.81 12.31
C VAL A 192 -28.01 -0.52 12.71
N ALA A 193 -29.04 -0.50 13.57
CA ALA A 193 -29.68 -1.72 14.05
C ALA A 193 -30.36 -2.48 12.90
N SER A 194 -31.29 -1.85 12.20
CA SER A 194 -31.99 -2.45 11.06
C SER A 194 -31.07 -2.83 9.91
N PHE A 195 -30.00 -2.03 9.72
CA PHE A 195 -28.97 -2.30 8.73
C PHE A 195 -28.20 -3.59 9.05
N LEU A 196 -27.65 -3.74 10.25
CA LEU A 196 -26.89 -4.93 10.65
C LEU A 196 -27.76 -6.18 10.69
N GLU A 197 -28.99 -6.08 11.18
CA GLU A 197 -29.95 -7.19 11.14
C GLU A 197 -30.20 -7.69 9.70
N SER A 198 -30.32 -6.77 8.74
CA SER A 198 -30.53 -7.14 7.33
C SER A 198 -29.34 -7.87 6.73
N VAL A 199 -28.10 -7.38 6.98
CA VAL A 199 -26.87 -7.97 6.44
C VAL A 199 -26.58 -9.31 7.10
N VAL A 200 -26.78 -9.43 8.41
CA VAL A 200 -26.58 -10.70 9.13
C VAL A 200 -27.59 -11.77 8.70
N ARG A 201 -28.85 -11.39 8.45
CA ARG A 201 -29.86 -12.31 7.92
C ARG A 201 -29.46 -12.86 6.56
N GLU A 202 -28.98 -12.01 5.66
CA GLU A 202 -28.47 -12.41 4.35
C GLU A 202 -27.24 -13.32 4.48
N ALA A 203 -26.27 -12.96 5.33
CA ALA A 203 -25.09 -13.77 5.60
C ALA A 203 -25.47 -15.15 6.14
N SER A 204 -26.45 -15.25 7.04
CA SER A 204 -26.94 -16.51 7.61
C SER A 204 -27.47 -17.43 6.54
N VAL A 205 -28.26 -16.91 5.58
CA VAL A 205 -28.79 -17.70 4.45
C VAL A 205 -27.65 -18.18 3.55
N ASN A 206 -26.72 -17.32 3.22
CA ASN A 206 -25.61 -17.66 2.34
C ASN A 206 -24.67 -18.71 2.96
N VAL A 207 -24.38 -18.62 4.26
CA VAL A 207 -23.53 -19.56 5.01
C VAL A 207 -24.23 -20.93 5.13
N ALA A 208 -25.53 -20.96 5.44
CA ALA A 208 -26.30 -22.18 5.48
C ALA A 208 -26.40 -22.86 4.09
N GLY A 209 -26.61 -22.07 3.01
CA GLY A 209 -26.59 -22.56 1.64
C GLY A 209 -25.21 -23.11 1.20
N ALA A 210 -24.13 -22.67 1.81
CA ALA A 210 -22.77 -23.21 1.60
C ALA A 210 -22.46 -24.43 2.48
N GLY A 211 -23.43 -24.94 3.25
CA GLY A 211 -23.28 -26.11 4.12
C GLY A 211 -22.41 -25.88 5.36
N ARG A 212 -22.20 -24.63 5.77
CA ARG A 212 -21.43 -24.28 6.94
C ARG A 212 -22.31 -24.13 8.18
N ASP A 213 -21.91 -24.80 9.27
CA ASP A 213 -22.58 -24.69 10.57
C ASP A 213 -21.98 -23.59 11.40
N VAL A 214 -22.49 -22.36 11.22
CA VAL A 214 -22.06 -21.16 11.96
C VAL A 214 -23.28 -20.35 12.36
N ARG A 215 -23.33 -19.92 13.62
CA ARG A 215 -24.40 -19.07 14.15
C ARG A 215 -24.00 -17.61 14.16
N PHE A 216 -24.94 -16.73 13.84
CA PHE A 216 -24.74 -15.29 13.90
C PHE A 216 -25.55 -14.69 15.04
N THR A 217 -24.95 -13.75 15.75
CA THR A 217 -25.61 -12.95 16.80
C THR A 217 -25.42 -11.47 16.54
N VAL A 218 -26.46 -10.66 16.80
CA VAL A 218 -26.41 -9.19 16.64
C VAL A 218 -26.73 -8.55 17.97
N ASP A 219 -25.87 -7.64 18.41
CA ASP A 219 -26.05 -6.83 19.63
C ASP A 219 -25.86 -5.35 19.27
N THR A 220 -26.97 -4.64 19.15
CA THR A 220 -26.99 -3.24 18.72
C THR A 220 -27.86 -2.40 19.65
N PRO A 221 -27.39 -1.22 20.09
CA PRO A 221 -28.23 -0.29 20.82
C PRO A 221 -29.32 0.26 19.89
N PRO A 222 -30.54 0.41 20.36
CA PRO A 222 -31.59 1.10 19.61
C PRO A 222 -31.17 2.55 19.37
N THR A 223 -31.45 3.09 18.16
CA THR A 223 -31.30 4.52 17.84
C THR A 223 -29.86 5.04 17.54
N VAL A 224 -29.02 4.27 16.93
CA VAL A 224 -27.76 4.81 16.35
C VAL A 224 -27.90 5.00 14.86
N VAL A 225 -27.76 6.24 14.39
CA VAL A 225 -27.79 6.59 12.97
C VAL A 225 -26.43 7.09 12.54
N VAL A 226 -25.92 6.58 11.40
CA VAL A 226 -24.62 6.95 10.83
C VAL A 226 -24.85 7.47 9.41
N PRO A 227 -24.24 8.61 9.03
CA PRO A 227 -24.22 9.01 7.63
C PRO A 227 -23.29 8.09 6.83
N GLY A 228 -23.81 7.41 5.81
CA GLY A 228 -23.01 6.47 5.04
C GLY A 228 -23.66 6.08 3.73
N ASP A 229 -22.87 5.49 2.86
CA ASP A 229 -23.35 4.81 1.65
C ASP A 229 -23.76 3.39 2.04
N ARG A 230 -25.08 3.14 2.01
CA ARG A 230 -25.65 1.87 2.48
C ARG A 230 -25.11 0.67 1.72
N GLU A 231 -24.95 0.79 0.40
CA GLU A 231 -24.48 -0.31 -0.45
C GLU A 231 -23.01 -0.62 -0.15
N ARG A 232 -22.19 0.40 0.00
CA ARG A 232 -20.78 0.25 0.33
C ARG A 232 -20.56 -0.29 1.74
N LEU A 233 -21.29 0.20 2.73
CA LEU A 233 -21.20 -0.33 4.09
C LEU A 233 -21.74 -1.76 4.19
N HIS A 234 -22.78 -2.11 3.39
CA HIS A 234 -23.24 -3.49 3.27
C HIS A 234 -22.10 -4.40 2.79
N GLN A 235 -21.36 -3.97 1.75
CA GLN A 235 -20.21 -4.70 1.24
C GLN A 235 -19.12 -4.90 2.32
N VAL A 236 -18.86 -3.89 3.15
CA VAL A 236 -17.89 -4.00 4.28
C VAL A 236 -18.33 -5.11 5.23
N ILE A 237 -19.56 -5.01 5.75
CA ILE A 237 -20.05 -5.96 6.76
C ILE A 237 -20.16 -7.36 6.17
N ALA A 238 -20.67 -7.51 4.93
CA ALA A 238 -20.75 -8.80 4.25
C ALA A 238 -19.36 -9.46 4.10
N ASN A 239 -18.33 -8.70 3.72
CA ASN A 239 -16.95 -9.19 3.63
C ASN A 239 -16.39 -9.63 4.99
N LEU A 240 -16.70 -8.88 6.05
CA LEU A 240 -16.28 -9.24 7.41
C LEU A 240 -16.98 -10.50 7.90
N LEU A 241 -18.29 -10.64 7.65
CA LEU A 241 -19.08 -11.81 8.05
C LEU A 241 -18.69 -13.06 7.28
N ASP A 242 -18.45 -12.97 5.96
CA ASP A 242 -17.97 -14.12 5.16
C ASP A 242 -16.57 -14.57 5.64
N ASN A 243 -15.70 -13.63 5.93
CA ASN A 243 -14.39 -13.93 6.49
C ASN A 243 -14.50 -14.61 7.87
N ALA A 244 -15.28 -14.06 8.77
CA ALA A 244 -15.54 -14.61 10.11
C ALA A 244 -16.15 -16.01 10.05
N ALA A 245 -17.17 -16.24 9.21
CA ALA A 245 -17.80 -17.54 9.02
C ALA A 245 -16.87 -18.58 8.40
N ARG A 246 -15.94 -18.15 7.55
CA ARG A 246 -14.93 -19.02 6.92
C ARG A 246 -13.90 -19.53 7.91
N HIS A 247 -13.52 -18.71 8.87
CA HIS A 247 -12.49 -19.02 9.85
C HIS A 247 -13.05 -19.55 11.18
N SER A 248 -14.36 -19.49 11.39
CA SER A 248 -15.03 -20.09 12.54
C SER A 248 -15.03 -21.61 12.48
N PRO A 249 -14.88 -22.31 13.63
CA PRO A 249 -15.06 -23.75 13.71
C PRO A 249 -16.54 -24.12 13.44
N PRO A 250 -16.83 -25.37 13.03
CA PRO A 250 -18.21 -25.88 12.93
C PRO A 250 -18.95 -25.75 14.28
N GLY A 251 -20.17 -25.21 14.24
CA GLY A 251 -20.97 -24.89 15.42
C GLY A 251 -20.57 -23.59 16.14
N GLY A 252 -19.55 -22.89 15.61
CA GLY A 252 -19.05 -21.63 16.16
C GLY A 252 -20.03 -20.48 16.00
N THR A 253 -19.74 -19.39 16.72
CA THR A 253 -20.56 -18.17 16.73
C THR A 253 -19.79 -16.98 16.18
N VAL A 254 -20.41 -16.26 15.23
CA VAL A 254 -19.96 -14.95 14.76
C VAL A 254 -20.85 -13.89 15.40
N SER A 255 -20.27 -13.00 16.18
CA SER A 255 -20.98 -11.90 16.84
C SER A 255 -20.73 -10.57 16.14
N VAL A 256 -21.81 -9.82 15.92
CA VAL A 256 -21.76 -8.44 15.43
C VAL A 256 -22.28 -7.52 16.52
N ARG A 257 -21.47 -6.55 16.90
CA ARG A 257 -21.85 -5.56 17.91
C ARG A 257 -21.72 -4.17 17.34
N ALA A 258 -22.67 -3.28 17.67
CA ALA A 258 -22.54 -1.86 17.46
C ALA A 258 -22.53 -1.12 18.81
N GLU A 259 -21.68 -0.10 18.92
CA GLU A 259 -21.58 0.72 20.12
C GLU A 259 -21.28 2.16 19.74
N ARG A 260 -21.96 3.12 20.36
CA ARG A 260 -21.60 4.54 20.20
C ARG A 260 -20.40 4.88 21.09
N ARG A 261 -19.35 5.40 20.50
CA ARG A 261 -18.13 5.87 21.18
C ARG A 261 -17.86 7.34 20.88
N GLY A 262 -18.45 8.22 21.69
CA GLY A 262 -18.32 9.67 21.48
C GLY A 262 -18.91 10.11 20.14
N GLU A 263 -18.08 10.69 19.28
CA GLU A 263 -18.45 11.15 17.93
C GLU A 263 -18.34 10.05 16.84
N HIS A 264 -18.16 8.80 17.26
CA HIS A 264 -18.02 7.66 16.34
C HIS A 264 -18.99 6.54 16.73
N VAL A 265 -19.25 5.68 15.76
CA VAL A 265 -19.86 4.37 15.99
C VAL A 265 -18.80 3.30 15.76
N LEU A 266 -18.66 2.43 16.74
CA LEU A 266 -17.88 1.19 16.62
C LEU A 266 -18.80 0.09 16.12
N LEU A 267 -18.43 -0.55 15.01
CA LEU A 267 -18.98 -1.82 14.57
C LEU A 267 -17.89 -2.89 14.79
N ALA A 268 -18.19 -3.89 15.60
CA ALA A 268 -17.26 -4.97 15.93
C ALA A 268 -17.80 -6.29 15.38
N VAL A 269 -16.98 -7.01 14.62
CA VAL A 269 -17.25 -8.39 14.18
C VAL A 269 -16.26 -9.29 14.87
N ALA A 270 -16.73 -10.30 15.58
CA ALA A 270 -15.89 -11.26 16.28
C ALA A 270 -16.28 -12.68 15.93
N ASP A 271 -15.27 -13.53 15.71
CA ASP A 271 -15.39 -14.96 15.45
C ASP A 271 -14.66 -15.80 16.50
N GLU A 272 -14.90 -17.10 16.50
CA GLU A 272 -14.27 -18.09 17.40
C GLU A 272 -13.13 -18.88 16.69
N GLY A 273 -12.53 -18.30 15.65
CA GLY A 273 -11.46 -18.95 14.89
C GLY A 273 -10.08 -18.89 15.56
N ASP A 274 -9.05 -19.26 14.81
CA ASP A 274 -7.66 -19.30 15.29
C ASP A 274 -7.08 -17.89 15.60
N GLY A 275 -7.78 -16.82 15.23
CA GLY A 275 -7.34 -15.44 15.36
C GLY A 275 -6.25 -15.06 14.36
N ILE A 276 -5.77 -13.81 14.45
CA ILE A 276 -4.74 -13.25 13.59
C ILE A 276 -3.51 -12.89 14.42
N PRO A 277 -2.33 -13.46 14.10
CA PRO A 277 -1.08 -13.12 14.80
C PRO A 277 -0.79 -11.61 14.75
N ALA A 278 -0.22 -11.06 15.83
CA ALA A 278 0.06 -9.63 15.93
C ALA A 278 0.91 -9.08 14.77
N ALA A 279 1.83 -9.89 14.23
CA ALA A 279 2.68 -9.52 13.09
C ALA A 279 1.90 -9.37 11.77
N ASP A 280 0.73 -10.01 11.64
CA ASP A 280 -0.06 -10.05 10.41
C ASP A 280 -1.29 -9.13 10.46
N ARG A 281 -1.63 -8.54 11.63
CA ARG A 281 -2.84 -7.72 11.82
C ARG A 281 -2.95 -6.52 10.88
N GLU A 282 -1.85 -5.90 10.51
CA GLU A 282 -1.81 -4.83 9.51
C GLU A 282 -1.85 -5.40 8.08
N ARG A 283 -1.17 -6.51 7.85
CA ARG A 283 -1.00 -7.12 6.54
C ARG A 283 -2.24 -7.77 5.99
N VAL A 284 -3.16 -8.25 6.85
CA VAL A 284 -4.42 -8.90 6.39
C VAL A 284 -5.33 -7.95 5.61
N PHE A 285 -5.11 -6.64 5.71
CA PHE A 285 -5.82 -5.63 4.92
C PHE A 285 -5.08 -5.28 3.61
N GLU A 286 -3.90 -5.85 3.36
CA GLU A 286 -3.22 -5.72 2.07
C GLU A 286 -3.89 -6.59 1.01
N ARG A 287 -3.82 -6.17 -0.24
CA ARG A 287 -4.44 -6.87 -1.38
C ARG A 287 -3.82 -8.26 -1.56
N PHE A 288 -4.65 -9.28 -1.80
CA PHE A 288 -4.24 -10.67 -2.03
C PHE A 288 -3.51 -11.33 -0.88
N THR A 289 -3.56 -10.76 0.31
CA THR A 289 -2.98 -11.38 1.50
C THR A 289 -3.85 -12.56 1.91
N ARG A 290 -3.23 -13.73 2.01
CA ARG A 290 -3.84 -14.97 2.53
C ARG A 290 -3.06 -15.45 3.73
N GLY A 291 -3.75 -15.95 4.74
CA GLY A 291 -3.10 -16.69 5.82
C GLY A 291 -2.50 -18.00 5.30
N GLU A 292 -1.44 -18.49 5.88
CA GLU A 292 -0.76 -19.76 5.48
C GLU A 292 -1.69 -20.98 5.46
N ARG A 293 -2.85 -20.92 6.12
CA ARG A 293 -3.85 -22.01 6.21
C ARG A 293 -5.07 -21.79 5.31
N ALA A 294 -5.10 -20.77 4.45
CA ALA A 294 -6.25 -20.47 3.61
C ALA A 294 -6.34 -21.42 2.39
N ALA A 295 -6.58 -22.71 2.63
CA ALA A 295 -6.93 -23.67 1.58
C ALA A 295 -8.33 -23.41 0.98
N ASP A 296 -9.21 -22.67 1.65
CA ASP A 296 -10.62 -22.48 1.32
C ASP A 296 -10.94 -21.16 0.59
N GLY A 297 -10.37 -20.98 -0.59
CA GLY A 297 -11.07 -20.24 -1.66
C GLY A 297 -11.35 -18.74 -1.49
N GLY A 298 -10.72 -18.02 -0.58
CA GLY A 298 -10.83 -16.56 -0.49
C GLY A 298 -9.92 -15.84 -1.50
N THR A 299 -10.40 -14.75 -2.10
CA THR A 299 -9.66 -13.93 -3.08
C THR A 299 -8.53 -13.11 -2.46
N GLY A 300 -8.58 -12.89 -1.14
CA GLY A 300 -7.67 -11.97 -0.43
C GLY A 300 -7.94 -10.49 -0.74
N LEU A 301 -9.08 -10.17 -1.36
CA LEU A 301 -9.49 -8.80 -1.68
C LEU A 301 -10.52 -8.25 -0.69
N GLY A 302 -11.33 -9.10 -0.06
CA GLY A 302 -12.47 -8.67 0.76
C GLY A 302 -12.08 -7.72 1.90
N LEU A 303 -11.03 -8.03 2.68
CA LEU A 303 -10.57 -7.16 3.76
C LEU A 303 -9.93 -5.87 3.25
N ALA A 304 -9.23 -5.91 2.12
CA ALA A 304 -8.66 -4.73 1.48
C ALA A 304 -9.75 -3.77 1.00
N ILE A 305 -10.81 -4.31 0.38
CA ILE A 305 -12.00 -3.54 -0.03
C ILE A 305 -12.72 -2.97 1.20
N ALA A 306 -12.88 -3.75 2.26
CA ALA A 306 -13.48 -3.28 3.50
C ALA A 306 -12.71 -2.07 4.09
N ARG A 307 -11.37 -2.16 4.17
CA ARG A 307 -10.51 -1.06 4.63
C ARG A 307 -10.68 0.19 3.77
N TRP A 308 -10.68 0.03 2.46
CA TRP A 308 -10.84 1.15 1.55
C TRP A 308 -12.21 1.84 1.70
N VAL A 309 -13.31 1.07 1.71
CA VAL A 309 -14.66 1.63 1.89
C VAL A 309 -14.78 2.37 3.23
N VAL A 310 -14.22 1.82 4.30
CA VAL A 310 -14.19 2.46 5.61
C VAL A 310 -13.39 3.77 5.56
N GLN A 311 -12.26 3.80 4.86
CA GLN A 311 -11.47 5.02 4.66
C GLN A 311 -12.20 6.08 3.83
N LEU A 312 -12.97 5.68 2.80
CA LEU A 312 -13.86 6.60 2.07
C LEU A 312 -14.88 7.27 2.98
N HIS A 313 -15.38 6.54 3.98
CA HIS A 313 -16.27 7.08 5.03
C HIS A 313 -15.51 7.80 6.14
N ARG A 314 -14.20 8.09 5.97
CA ARG A 314 -13.31 8.69 6.98
C ARG A 314 -13.25 7.90 8.29
N GLY A 315 -13.57 6.63 8.23
CA GLY A 315 -13.47 5.68 9.32
C GLY A 315 -12.10 5.00 9.41
N THR A 316 -11.96 4.15 10.42
CA THR A 316 -10.79 3.28 10.61
C THR A 316 -11.24 1.84 10.82
N ILE A 317 -10.46 0.89 10.31
CA ILE A 317 -10.65 -0.55 10.51
C ILE A 317 -9.36 -1.16 11.05
N ALA A 318 -9.48 -2.03 12.05
CA ALA A 318 -8.34 -2.70 12.64
C ALA A 318 -8.71 -4.07 13.22
N VAL A 319 -7.73 -4.98 13.25
CA VAL A 319 -7.81 -6.21 14.06
C VAL A 319 -7.38 -5.89 15.48
N VAL A 320 -8.25 -6.21 16.46
CA VAL A 320 -8.03 -5.91 17.87
C VAL A 320 -7.75 -7.20 18.64
N ASP A 321 -6.92 -7.09 19.67
CA ASP A 321 -6.65 -8.20 20.58
C ASP A 321 -7.87 -8.44 21.50
N PRO A 322 -8.48 -9.62 21.50
CA PRO A 322 -9.59 -9.93 22.40
C PRO A 322 -9.22 -9.78 23.88
N ALA A 323 -7.95 -9.94 24.25
CA ALA A 323 -7.46 -9.75 25.61
C ALA A 323 -7.25 -8.27 25.98
N ARG A 324 -7.27 -7.33 25.02
CA ARG A 324 -7.10 -5.88 25.21
C ARG A 324 -8.06 -5.06 24.35
N PRO A 325 -9.37 -5.11 24.61
CA PRO A 325 -10.36 -4.42 23.75
C PRO A 325 -10.27 -2.88 23.80
N ALA A 326 -9.43 -2.29 24.65
CA ALA A 326 -9.33 -0.84 24.86
C ALA A 326 -8.31 -0.12 23.95
N ASP A 327 -7.44 -0.83 23.25
CA ASP A 327 -6.34 -0.23 22.46
C ASP A 327 -6.71 -0.01 20.99
N MET A 328 -7.73 0.83 20.73
CA MET A 328 -7.84 1.41 19.39
C MET A 328 -7.15 2.78 19.36
N PRO A 329 -6.09 2.95 18.54
CA PRO A 329 -5.55 4.28 18.31
C PRO A 329 -6.57 5.10 17.56
N VAL A 330 -7.13 6.12 18.20
CA VAL A 330 -7.82 7.22 17.53
C VAL A 330 -6.72 7.99 16.77
N GLN A 331 -6.41 7.54 15.56
CA GLN A 331 -5.48 8.27 14.70
C GLN A 331 -6.22 9.43 14.05
N SER A 332 -5.80 10.65 14.40
CA SER A 332 -6.01 11.83 13.57
C SER A 332 -5.43 11.58 12.15
N PRO A 333 -5.98 12.18 11.09
CA PRO A 333 -5.55 11.92 9.71
C PRO A 333 -4.04 12.17 9.55
N PRO A 334 -3.33 11.37 8.77
CA PRO A 334 -1.89 11.43 8.67
C PRO A 334 -1.46 12.74 7.98
N ALA A 335 -0.84 13.62 8.75
CA ALA A 335 0.13 14.55 8.21
C ALA A 335 1.32 13.71 7.71
N ALA A 336 1.74 13.98 6.49
CA ALA A 336 2.85 13.29 5.85
C ALA A 336 4.12 13.41 6.69
N GLU A 337 4.48 12.37 7.40
CA GLU A 337 5.72 12.28 8.13
C GLU A 337 6.43 10.96 7.90
N ASN A 338 7.61 11.15 7.38
CA ASN A 338 8.68 10.25 7.02
C ASN A 338 9.16 9.43 8.25
N ARG A 339 8.87 8.14 8.36
CA ARG A 339 9.46 7.26 9.39
C ARG A 339 10.34 6.19 8.77
N LYS A 340 11.65 6.43 8.89
CA LYS A 340 12.67 5.38 8.86
C LYS A 340 12.47 4.48 10.09
N GLN A 341 12.18 3.21 9.91
CA GLN A 341 12.34 2.21 10.95
C GLN A 341 13.14 1.01 10.45
N SER A 342 14.25 0.80 11.16
CA SER A 342 15.20 -0.29 11.02
C SER A 342 14.60 -1.63 11.44
N ARG A 343 14.80 -2.62 10.58
CA ARG A 343 14.52 -4.04 10.79
C ARG A 343 15.39 -4.62 11.90
N ARG A 344 14.77 -5.19 12.92
CA ARG A 344 15.37 -6.27 13.72
C ARG A 344 14.51 -7.53 13.59
N VAL A 345 15.10 -8.56 13.03
CA VAL A 345 14.52 -9.90 12.91
C VAL A 345 14.74 -10.61 14.25
N ALA A 346 13.66 -11.05 14.88
CA ALA A 346 13.71 -11.99 15.99
C ALA A 346 13.05 -13.30 15.53
N VAL A 347 13.81 -14.37 15.54
CA VAL A 347 13.37 -15.74 15.25
C VAL A 347 12.75 -16.30 16.53
N ALA A 348 11.48 -16.71 16.50
CA ALA A 348 10.82 -17.42 17.58
C ALA A 348 10.59 -18.89 17.20
N ALA A 349 10.86 -19.79 18.15
CA ALA A 349 10.75 -21.23 18.03
C ALA A 349 9.28 -21.72 18.11
N PRO A 350 8.95 -22.91 17.59
CA PRO A 350 7.58 -23.42 17.52
C PRO A 350 7.09 -24.00 18.84
N ALA A 351 5.85 -23.71 19.21
CA ALA A 351 5.14 -24.31 20.33
C ALA A 351 4.24 -25.47 19.86
N PRO A 352 3.97 -26.46 20.71
CA PRO A 352 3.32 -27.73 20.34
C PRO A 352 1.80 -27.64 20.26
N ALA A 353 1.23 -28.49 19.40
CA ALA A 353 -0.17 -28.61 19.10
C ALA A 353 -1.02 -29.17 20.26
N GLY A 354 -1.98 -28.39 20.74
CA GLY A 354 -3.13 -28.83 21.51
C GLY A 354 -4.33 -28.01 21.06
N ARG A 355 -5.37 -28.68 20.55
CA ARG A 355 -6.62 -28.03 20.10
C ARG A 355 -7.39 -27.49 21.30
N THR A 356 -7.17 -26.25 21.62
CA THR A 356 -8.08 -25.39 22.37
C THR A 356 -8.72 -24.43 21.38
N ALA A 357 -10.01 -24.08 21.55
CA ALA A 357 -10.65 -23.03 20.77
C ALA A 357 -9.70 -21.83 20.69
N GLY A 358 -9.44 -21.32 19.49
CA GLY A 358 -8.49 -20.23 19.27
C GLY A 358 -8.96 -18.95 19.98
N PRO A 359 -8.09 -17.94 20.10
CA PRO A 359 -8.43 -16.68 20.74
C PRO A 359 -9.52 -15.89 20.01
N GLY A 360 -9.99 -16.36 18.86
CA GLY A 360 -10.91 -15.65 17.99
C GLY A 360 -10.26 -14.48 17.26
N CYS A 361 -10.93 -13.99 16.22
CA CYS A 361 -10.53 -12.75 15.55
C CYS A 361 -11.59 -11.66 15.81
N HIS A 362 -11.14 -10.48 16.20
CA HIS A 362 -11.97 -9.30 16.43
C HIS A 362 -11.58 -8.20 15.46
N ILE A 363 -12.49 -7.82 14.55
CA ILE A 363 -12.30 -6.71 13.62
C ILE A 363 -13.22 -5.58 14.04
N HIS A 364 -12.63 -4.43 14.28
CA HIS A 364 -13.32 -3.21 14.66
C HIS A 364 -13.34 -2.21 13.52
N VAL A 365 -14.49 -1.64 13.24
CA VAL A 365 -14.72 -0.55 12.28
C VAL A 365 -15.26 0.65 13.05
N LEU A 366 -14.59 1.78 12.98
CA LEU A 366 -15.02 3.05 13.53
C LEU A 366 -15.49 3.95 12.41
N LEU A 367 -16.71 4.45 12.51
CA LEU A 367 -17.30 5.39 11.56
C LEU A 367 -17.68 6.69 12.26
N PRO A 368 -17.43 7.87 11.68
CA PRO A 368 -17.84 9.14 12.26
C PRO A 368 -19.36 9.30 12.20
N LEU A 369 -19.94 9.90 13.26
CA LEU A 369 -21.37 10.22 13.33
C LEU A 369 -21.75 11.46 12.52
N HIS A 370 -20.78 12.30 12.19
CA HIS A 370 -21.00 13.53 11.43
C HIS A 370 -20.14 13.48 10.16
N PRO A 371 -20.72 13.80 8.97
CA PRO A 371 -19.92 14.02 7.79
C PRO A 371 -19.08 15.28 8.01
N ALA A 372 -17.77 15.20 7.90
CA ALA A 372 -16.89 16.38 7.99
C ALA A 372 -16.81 17.09 6.64
#